data_a2a2147ab5178b401457450154ebd4d3
#
_entry.id   a2a2147ab5178b401457450154ebd4d3
#
_cell.length_a   1.000
_cell.length_b   1.000
_cell.length_c   1.000
_cell.angle_alpha   90.00
_cell.angle_beta   90.00
_cell.angle_gamma   90.00
#
_symmetry.space_group_name_H-M   'P 1'
#
loop_
_entity.id
_entity.type
_entity.pdbx_description
1 polymer ?
#
loop_
_entity_poly.entity_id
_entity_poly.type
_entity_poly.pdbx_seq_one_letter_code
_entity_poly.pdbx_strand_id
1 'polypeptide(L)'
;CGAKETERLAGETYTLIREPAGSPTRDAKEFGTLVNACGRYDQPEVGYRVCRGDREEFLGQALRLLRGHREYLVESMDAIAEAGINTMDAIQYFHAADRIRDTVVGIAASLALNREGAAKDLPIIAFAAADDGIKVSARTTRDLVARGLDLAAVMQEASKAVGGFGGGHHAAAGATIPAGTEQKFLEIANRIVREQLGPSSR
;
A
#
# COMPACT_ATOMS: atom_id res chain seq x y z
N CYS A 1 27.39 -5.64 -8.77
CA CYS A 1 26.17 -4.91 -9.14
C CYS A 1 26.26 -4.53 -10.61
N GLY A 2 25.31 -5.00 -11.44
CA GLY A 2 25.28 -4.66 -12.86
C GLY A 2 24.78 -3.24 -13.09
N ALA A 3 25.14 -2.60 -14.22
CA ALA A 3 24.74 -1.22 -14.55
C ALA A 3 23.23 -0.96 -14.48
N LYS A 4 22.39 -1.97 -14.71
CA LYS A 4 20.91 -1.88 -14.57
C LYS A 4 20.40 -1.73 -13.15
N GLU A 5 21.18 -2.08 -12.12
CA GLU A 5 20.77 -1.93 -10.71
C GLU A 5 21.11 -0.54 -10.17
N THR A 6 22.14 0.12 -10.68
CA THR A 6 22.51 1.47 -10.26
C THR A 6 21.52 2.53 -10.72
N GLU A 7 20.88 2.40 -11.87
CA GLU A 7 19.81 3.30 -12.32
C GLU A 7 18.57 3.26 -11.41
N ARG A 8 18.32 2.14 -10.72
CA ARG A 8 17.23 2.03 -9.74
C ARG A 8 17.49 2.82 -8.45
N LEU A 9 18.73 3.20 -8.18
CA LEU A 9 19.13 4.01 -7.01
C LEU A 9 19.10 5.51 -7.32
N ALA A 10 19.04 5.89 -8.59
CA ALA A 10 18.95 7.28 -9.03
C ALA A 10 17.47 7.67 -9.19
N GLY A 11 17.10 8.79 -8.62
CA GLY A 11 15.74 9.34 -8.74
C GLY A 11 15.78 10.85 -8.69
N GLU A 12 14.74 11.47 -9.24
CA GLU A 12 14.57 12.92 -9.14
C GLU A 12 14.14 13.29 -7.72
N THR A 13 14.74 14.35 -7.19
CA THR A 13 14.33 14.97 -5.93
C THR A 13 13.85 16.40 -6.23
N TYR A 14 12.75 16.80 -5.63
CA TYR A 14 12.19 18.13 -5.81
C TYR A 14 12.29 18.91 -4.52
N THR A 15 12.92 20.08 -4.60
CA THR A 15 13.13 20.97 -3.46
C THR A 15 12.14 22.14 -3.54
N LEU A 16 11.35 22.33 -2.51
CA LEU A 16 10.49 23.49 -2.35
C LEU A 16 11.33 24.70 -1.90
N ILE A 17 11.78 25.48 -2.85
CA ILE A 17 12.80 26.54 -2.63
C ILE A 17 12.35 27.67 -1.71
N ARG A 18 11.05 27.86 -1.51
CA ARG A 18 10.49 28.83 -0.56
C ARG A 18 10.52 28.33 0.89
N GLU A 19 10.74 27.06 1.10
CA GLU A 19 10.85 26.48 2.43
C GLU A 19 12.28 26.66 2.99
N PRO A 20 12.43 26.95 4.29
CA PRO A 20 13.74 27.11 4.91
C PRO A 20 14.64 25.88 4.74
N ALA A 21 15.94 26.10 4.67
CA ALA A 21 16.90 25.01 4.66
C ALA A 21 16.79 24.19 5.96
N GLY A 22 16.76 22.84 5.82
CA GLY A 22 16.58 21.93 6.97
C GLY A 22 15.13 21.81 7.47
N SER A 23 14.17 22.52 6.88
CA SER A 23 12.75 22.33 7.18
C SER A 23 12.26 20.95 6.70
N PRO A 24 11.42 20.23 7.48
CA PRO A 24 10.80 18.98 7.08
C PRO A 24 9.83 19.12 5.90
N THR A 25 9.47 20.37 5.54
CA THR A 25 8.60 20.68 4.40
C THR A 25 9.40 21.01 3.13
N ARG A 26 10.74 21.04 3.18
CA ARG A 26 11.57 21.46 2.05
C ARG A 26 11.71 20.39 0.96
N ASP A 27 11.82 19.12 1.32
CA ASP A 27 11.78 18.02 0.35
C ASP A 27 10.30 17.71 0.01
N ALA A 28 9.96 17.74 -1.27
CA ALA A 28 8.58 17.57 -1.71
C ALA A 28 8.02 16.17 -1.39
N LYS A 29 8.86 15.14 -1.38
CA LYS A 29 8.46 13.77 -1.04
C LYS A 29 8.16 13.64 0.46
N GLU A 30 9.04 14.20 1.30
CA GLU A 30 8.83 14.25 2.76
C GLU A 30 7.58 15.08 3.10
N PHE A 31 7.38 16.21 2.43
CA PHE A 31 6.19 17.04 2.59
C PHE A 31 4.91 16.27 2.21
N GLY A 32 4.92 15.57 1.07
CA GLY A 32 3.80 14.72 0.67
C GLY A 32 3.52 13.61 1.67
N THR A 33 4.57 12.99 2.23
CA THR A 33 4.44 11.96 3.27
C THR A 33 3.81 12.51 4.54
N LEU A 34 4.21 13.72 4.97
CA LEU A 34 3.64 14.41 6.12
C LEU A 34 2.15 14.71 5.93
N VAL A 35 1.76 15.25 4.78
CA VAL A 35 0.36 15.55 4.48
C VAL A 35 -0.48 14.28 4.38
N ASN A 36 0.05 13.23 3.75
CA ASN A 36 -0.62 11.93 3.66
C ASN A 36 -0.84 11.30 5.04
N ALA A 37 0.08 11.45 5.98
CA ALA A 37 -0.12 11.00 7.35
C ALA A 37 -1.35 11.67 7.99
N CYS A 38 -1.55 12.97 7.79
CA CYS A 38 -2.73 13.67 8.30
C CYS A 38 -4.05 13.06 7.78
N GLY A 39 -4.13 12.80 6.47
CA GLY A 39 -5.33 12.18 5.89
C GLY A 39 -5.60 10.75 6.38
N ARG A 40 -4.54 9.95 6.65
CA ARG A 40 -4.68 8.57 7.14
C ARG A 40 -5.20 8.45 8.56
N TYR A 41 -5.05 9.50 9.36
CA TYR A 41 -5.48 9.56 10.75
C TYR A 41 -6.68 10.50 10.96
N ASP A 42 -7.48 10.70 9.89
CA ASP A 42 -8.72 11.52 9.92
C ASP A 42 -8.50 12.96 10.40
N GLN A 43 -7.31 13.51 10.07
CA GLN A 43 -6.94 14.89 10.36
C GLN A 43 -6.65 15.71 9.09
N PRO A 44 -7.56 15.70 8.07
CA PRO A 44 -7.29 16.36 6.79
C PRO A 44 -7.13 17.88 6.93
N GLU A 45 -7.81 18.49 7.91
CA GLU A 45 -7.69 19.93 8.19
C GLU A 45 -6.26 20.30 8.58
N VAL A 46 -5.57 19.46 9.38
CA VAL A 46 -4.16 19.69 9.75
C VAL A 46 -3.29 19.72 8.48
N GLY A 47 -3.44 18.73 7.60
CA GLY A 47 -2.70 18.69 6.34
C GLY A 47 -3.00 19.89 5.45
N TYR A 48 -4.27 20.27 5.35
CA TYR A 48 -4.71 21.44 4.57
C TYR A 48 -4.08 22.75 5.10
N ARG A 49 -4.08 22.99 6.42
CA ARG A 49 -3.45 24.17 7.03
C ARG A 49 -1.96 24.24 6.74
N VAL A 50 -1.25 23.11 6.84
CA VAL A 50 0.17 23.02 6.49
C VAL A 50 0.39 23.36 5.00
N CYS A 51 -0.45 22.84 4.10
CA CYS A 51 -0.40 23.17 2.67
C CYS A 51 -0.66 24.66 2.41
N ARG A 52 -1.51 25.30 3.23
CA ARG A 52 -1.77 26.75 3.14
C ARG A 52 -0.69 27.63 3.73
N GLY A 53 0.36 27.05 4.31
CA GLY A 53 1.52 27.78 4.77
C GLY A 53 1.67 27.91 6.29
N ASP A 54 0.81 27.22 7.09
CA ASP A 54 1.08 27.13 8.53
C ASP A 54 2.38 26.38 8.77
N ARG A 55 3.27 27.00 9.56
CA ARG A 55 4.59 26.44 9.89
C ARG A 55 4.85 26.37 11.40
N GLU A 56 3.82 26.57 12.20
CA GLU A 56 3.88 26.58 13.67
C GLU A 56 2.96 25.50 14.25
N GLU A 57 1.72 25.83 14.56
CA GLU A 57 0.78 24.96 15.27
C GLU A 57 0.44 23.71 14.47
N PHE A 58 -0.07 23.87 13.25
CA PHE A 58 -0.52 22.74 12.42
C PHE A 58 0.65 21.93 11.87
N LEU A 59 1.79 22.57 11.57
CA LEU A 59 3.00 21.81 11.25
C LEU A 59 3.45 20.95 12.42
N GLY A 60 3.41 21.47 13.64
CA GLY A 60 3.72 20.70 14.85
C GLY A 60 2.77 19.51 15.05
N GLN A 61 1.48 19.69 14.78
CA GLN A 61 0.50 18.60 14.81
C GLN A 61 0.77 17.53 13.72
N ALA A 62 1.03 17.95 12.48
CA ALA A 62 1.35 17.06 11.37
C ALA A 62 2.61 16.22 11.62
N LEU A 63 3.64 16.81 12.23
CA LEU A 63 4.88 16.11 12.59
C LEU A 63 4.64 15.05 13.67
N ARG A 64 3.75 15.31 14.64
CA ARG A 64 3.35 14.29 15.63
C ARG A 64 2.59 13.13 14.96
N LEU A 65 1.66 13.44 14.06
CA LEU A 65 0.94 12.41 13.28
C LEU A 65 1.90 11.56 12.43
N LEU A 66 2.87 12.19 11.76
CA LEU A 66 3.88 11.47 10.99
C LEU A 66 4.74 10.55 11.86
N ARG A 67 5.13 10.98 13.05
CA ARG A 67 5.89 10.15 14.00
C ARG A 67 5.07 8.94 14.43
N GLY A 68 3.84 9.16 14.91
CA GLY A 68 2.94 8.08 15.30
C GLY A 68 2.64 7.13 14.14
N HIS A 69 2.55 7.65 12.90
CA HIS A 69 2.42 6.81 11.71
C HIS A 69 3.61 5.88 11.51
N ARG A 70 4.84 6.37 11.68
CA ARG A 70 6.06 5.56 11.55
C ARG A 70 6.13 4.46 12.61
N GLU A 71 5.79 4.79 13.86
CA GLU A 71 5.71 3.83 14.96
C GLU A 71 4.65 2.75 14.66
N TYR A 72 3.47 3.15 14.24
CA TYR A 72 2.39 2.25 13.87
C TYR A 72 2.74 1.32 12.69
N LEU A 73 3.53 1.79 11.72
CA LEU A 73 4.02 0.92 10.63
C LEU A 73 4.96 -0.16 11.14
N VAL A 74 5.81 0.13 12.12
CA VAL A 74 6.68 -0.88 12.75
C VAL A 74 5.82 -1.94 13.44
N GLU A 75 4.87 -1.54 14.28
CA GLU A 75 3.92 -2.43 14.95
C GLU A 75 3.11 -3.28 13.95
N SER A 76 2.69 -2.65 12.83
CA SER A 76 1.98 -3.36 11.75
C SER A 76 2.84 -4.45 11.12
N MET A 77 4.13 -4.19 10.91
CA MET A 77 5.06 -5.18 10.34
C MET A 77 5.33 -6.33 11.31
N ASP A 78 5.42 -6.06 12.61
CA ASP A 78 5.54 -7.09 13.64
C ASP A 78 4.29 -7.97 13.68
N ALA A 79 3.09 -7.36 13.62
CA ALA A 79 1.83 -8.08 13.55
C ALA A 79 1.72 -9.00 12.31
N ILE A 80 2.21 -8.54 11.14
CA ILE A 80 2.25 -9.37 9.92
C ILE A 80 3.26 -10.50 10.09
N ALA A 81 4.41 -10.25 10.72
CA ALA A 81 5.43 -11.28 10.95
C ALA A 81 4.92 -12.38 11.88
N GLU A 82 4.15 -12.03 12.91
CA GLU A 82 3.52 -12.99 13.83
C GLU A 82 2.41 -13.82 13.16
N ALA A 83 1.53 -13.15 12.39
CA ALA A 83 0.41 -13.81 11.71
C ALA A 83 0.87 -14.67 10.52
N GLY A 84 1.99 -14.33 9.92
CA GLY A 84 2.50 -14.94 8.70
C GLY A 84 1.80 -14.45 7.44
N ILE A 85 2.43 -14.74 6.29
CA ILE A 85 1.87 -14.49 4.96
C ILE A 85 1.53 -15.85 4.35
N ASN A 86 0.29 -16.02 3.96
CA ASN A 86 -0.20 -17.22 3.30
C ASN A 86 0.06 -17.11 1.78
N THR A 87 0.22 -18.27 1.13
CA THR A 87 0.43 -18.34 -0.32
C THR A 87 -0.60 -19.25 -0.98
N MET A 88 -1.01 -18.87 -2.17
CA MET A 88 -1.71 -19.70 -3.15
C MET A 88 -0.84 -19.85 -4.40
N ASP A 89 -1.34 -20.46 -5.46
CA ASP A 89 -0.55 -20.75 -6.67
C ASP A 89 0.04 -19.49 -7.33
N ALA A 90 -0.72 -18.39 -7.35
CA ALA A 90 -0.37 -17.17 -8.08
C ALA A 90 -0.37 -15.89 -7.23
N ILE A 91 -0.78 -15.98 -5.96
CA ILE A 91 -0.85 -14.83 -5.05
C ILE A 91 -0.31 -15.19 -3.66
N GLN A 92 0.07 -14.17 -2.91
CA GLN A 92 0.28 -14.27 -1.46
C GLN A 92 -0.66 -13.29 -0.75
N TYR A 93 -1.04 -13.58 0.51
CA TYR A 93 -2.00 -12.75 1.22
C TYR A 93 -1.86 -12.82 2.73
N PHE A 94 -2.39 -11.80 3.41
CA PHE A 94 -2.56 -11.81 4.87
C PHE A 94 -3.86 -11.09 5.27
N HIS A 95 -4.37 -11.48 6.44
CA HIS A 95 -5.51 -10.84 7.08
C HIS A 95 -5.01 -10.02 8.27
N ALA A 96 -5.23 -8.70 8.20
CA ALA A 96 -4.89 -7.79 9.29
C ALA A 96 -6.03 -7.64 10.31
N ALA A 97 -7.24 -8.03 9.93
CA ALA A 97 -8.46 -7.84 10.74
C ALA A 97 -8.59 -6.36 11.20
N ASP A 98 -8.66 -6.12 12.50
CA ASP A 98 -8.67 -4.82 13.16
C ASP A 98 -7.28 -4.37 13.66
N ARG A 99 -6.25 -5.21 13.50
CA ARG A 99 -4.88 -4.92 13.94
C ARG A 99 -4.18 -3.85 13.09
N ILE A 100 -4.56 -3.72 11.82
CA ILE A 100 -4.03 -2.70 10.91
C ILE A 100 -5.19 -1.94 10.28
N ARG A 101 -5.17 -0.62 10.41
CA ARG A 101 -6.19 0.27 9.84
C ARG A 101 -6.33 0.08 8.34
N ASP A 102 -7.54 0.17 7.83
CA ASP A 102 -7.88 0.11 6.41
C ASP A 102 -7.14 1.19 5.58
N THR A 103 -6.92 2.39 6.15
CA THR A 103 -6.16 3.49 5.54
C THR A 103 -4.65 3.23 5.47
N VAL A 104 -4.13 2.24 6.22
CA VAL A 104 -2.70 1.90 6.33
C VAL A 104 -2.35 0.55 5.71
N VAL A 105 -3.31 -0.38 5.60
CA VAL A 105 -3.08 -1.75 5.14
C VAL A 105 -2.38 -1.83 3.78
N GLY A 106 -2.65 -0.89 2.87
CA GLY A 106 -1.97 -0.84 1.58
C GLY A 106 -0.48 -0.47 1.66
N ILE A 107 -0.06 0.33 2.65
CA ILE A 107 1.37 0.61 2.90
C ILE A 107 2.01 -0.62 3.53
N ALA A 108 1.35 -1.23 4.52
CA ALA A 108 1.82 -2.45 5.15
C ALA A 108 2.04 -3.57 4.12
N ALA A 109 1.11 -3.74 3.16
CA ALA A 109 1.27 -4.67 2.04
C ALA A 109 2.50 -4.35 1.18
N SER A 110 2.75 -3.05 0.89
CA SER A 110 3.94 -2.65 0.13
C SER A 110 5.24 -2.94 0.90
N LEU A 111 5.27 -2.70 2.20
CA LEU A 111 6.43 -2.99 3.04
C LEU A 111 6.67 -4.49 3.14
N ALA A 112 5.62 -5.28 3.34
CA ALA A 112 5.69 -6.74 3.41
C ALA A 112 6.25 -7.34 2.11
N LEU A 113 5.79 -6.85 0.93
CA LEU A 113 6.28 -7.30 -0.38
C LEU A 113 7.76 -6.94 -0.61
N ASN A 114 8.24 -5.82 -0.04
CA ASN A 114 9.62 -5.36 -0.21
C ASN A 114 10.59 -5.89 0.86
N ARG A 115 10.09 -6.63 1.84
CA ARG A 115 10.92 -7.22 2.90
C ARG A 115 11.89 -8.26 2.31
N GLU A 116 13.02 -8.44 2.97
CA GLU A 116 13.95 -9.53 2.64
C GLU A 116 13.27 -10.90 2.87
N GLY A 117 13.42 -11.81 1.92
CA GLY A 117 12.77 -13.13 1.94
C GLY A 117 11.31 -13.14 1.49
N ALA A 118 10.72 -12.00 1.09
CA ALA A 118 9.38 -11.97 0.52
C ALA A 118 9.33 -12.63 -0.88
N ALA A 119 8.23 -13.31 -1.19
CA ALA A 119 7.95 -13.90 -2.51
C ALA A 119 7.63 -12.77 -3.53
N LYS A 120 8.68 -12.20 -4.14
CA LYS A 120 8.56 -11.08 -5.09
C LYS A 120 7.99 -11.48 -6.44
N ASP A 121 7.89 -12.75 -6.71
CA ASP A 121 7.27 -13.38 -7.87
C ASP A 121 5.75 -13.55 -7.72
N LEU A 122 5.20 -13.24 -6.55
CA LEU A 122 3.76 -13.25 -6.26
C LEU A 122 3.28 -11.85 -5.85
N PRO A 123 2.17 -11.33 -6.41
CA PRO A 123 1.51 -10.14 -5.86
C PRO A 123 0.97 -10.42 -4.47
N ILE A 124 0.93 -9.41 -3.61
CA ILE A 124 0.41 -9.52 -2.25
C ILE A 124 -0.97 -8.87 -2.14
N ILE A 125 -1.90 -9.57 -1.49
CA ILE A 125 -3.24 -9.08 -1.17
C ILE A 125 -3.40 -9.01 0.35
N ALA A 126 -3.83 -7.87 0.85
CA ALA A 126 -4.01 -7.62 2.28
C ALA A 126 -5.47 -7.22 2.57
N PHE A 127 -6.00 -7.75 3.67
CA PHE A 127 -7.36 -7.49 4.14
C PHE A 127 -7.32 -6.77 5.49
N ALA A 128 -8.17 -5.76 5.66
CA ALA A 128 -8.40 -5.08 6.94
C ALA A 128 -9.90 -4.84 7.13
N ALA A 129 -10.34 -4.82 8.37
CA ALA A 129 -11.70 -4.43 8.70
C ALA A 129 -11.91 -2.93 8.38
N ALA A 130 -13.07 -2.60 7.84
CA ALA A 130 -13.51 -1.24 7.58
C ALA A 130 -14.99 -1.10 7.98
N ASP A 131 -15.46 0.12 8.13
CA ASP A 131 -16.83 0.40 8.58
C ASP A 131 -17.90 -0.16 7.61
N ASP A 132 -17.57 -0.19 6.32
CA ASP A 132 -18.47 -0.60 5.23
C ASP A 132 -18.17 -2.02 4.68
N GLY A 133 -17.37 -2.82 5.40
CA GLY A 133 -17.03 -4.18 5.02
C GLY A 133 -15.56 -4.52 5.23
N ILE A 134 -14.95 -5.18 4.25
CA ILE A 134 -13.52 -5.52 4.27
C ILE A 134 -12.79 -4.72 3.21
N LYS A 135 -11.82 -3.94 3.66
CA LYS A 135 -10.86 -3.26 2.78
C LYS A 135 -9.84 -4.25 2.24
N VAL A 136 -9.71 -4.30 0.93
CA VAL A 136 -8.69 -5.10 0.25
C VAL A 136 -7.66 -4.17 -0.39
N SER A 137 -6.39 -4.48 -0.21
CA SER A 137 -5.29 -3.76 -0.86
C SER A 137 -4.34 -4.75 -1.53
N ALA A 138 -4.08 -4.56 -2.82
CA ALA A 138 -3.16 -5.37 -3.59
C ALA A 138 -1.94 -4.58 -4.03
N ARG A 139 -0.78 -5.22 -3.97
CA ARG A 139 0.51 -4.66 -4.42
C ARG A 139 1.28 -5.68 -5.22
N THR A 140 2.04 -5.20 -6.19
CA THR A 140 2.90 -6.06 -7.00
C THR A 140 4.21 -5.36 -7.36
N THR A 141 5.16 -6.12 -7.88
CA THR A 141 6.44 -5.61 -8.37
C THR A 141 6.32 -5.09 -9.80
N ARG A 142 7.25 -4.20 -10.19
CA ARG A 142 7.34 -3.73 -11.57
C ARG A 142 7.62 -4.86 -12.57
N ASP A 143 8.32 -5.88 -12.13
CA ASP A 143 8.66 -7.04 -12.97
C ASP A 143 7.40 -7.86 -13.31
N LEU A 144 6.47 -8.03 -12.35
CA LEU A 144 5.19 -8.69 -12.60
C LEU A 144 4.28 -7.86 -13.51
N VAL A 145 4.27 -6.53 -13.35
CA VAL A 145 3.54 -5.64 -14.27
C VAL A 145 4.12 -5.74 -15.70
N ALA A 146 5.44 -5.75 -15.83
CA ALA A 146 6.10 -5.92 -17.14
C ALA A 146 5.79 -7.28 -17.79
N ARG A 147 5.47 -8.31 -17.02
CA ARG A 147 5.01 -9.62 -17.47
C ARG A 147 3.51 -9.67 -17.82
N GLY A 148 2.78 -8.57 -17.66
CA GLY A 148 1.37 -8.45 -18.03
C GLY A 148 0.38 -8.45 -16.86
N LEU A 149 0.85 -8.42 -15.59
CA LEU A 149 -0.06 -8.35 -14.45
C LEU A 149 -0.73 -6.97 -14.36
N ASP A 150 -2.05 -6.99 -14.30
CA ASP A 150 -2.90 -5.82 -14.05
C ASP A 150 -3.75 -6.02 -12.80
N LEU A 151 -3.29 -5.47 -11.67
CA LEU A 151 -4.03 -5.53 -10.40
C LEU A 151 -5.34 -4.75 -10.44
N ALA A 152 -5.48 -3.72 -11.30
CA ALA A 152 -6.74 -2.98 -11.40
C ALA A 152 -7.86 -3.90 -11.92
N ALA A 153 -7.59 -4.67 -12.98
CA ALA A 153 -8.52 -5.67 -13.51
C ALA A 153 -8.81 -6.77 -12.48
N VAL A 154 -7.79 -7.32 -11.81
CA VAL A 154 -7.95 -8.33 -10.75
C VAL A 154 -8.90 -7.84 -9.66
N MET A 155 -8.66 -6.64 -9.12
CA MET A 155 -9.49 -6.07 -8.04
C MET A 155 -10.91 -5.80 -8.51
N GLN A 156 -11.08 -5.26 -9.72
CA GLN A 156 -12.40 -4.96 -10.28
C GLN A 156 -13.24 -6.23 -10.49
N GLU A 157 -12.67 -7.25 -11.10
CA GLU A 157 -13.40 -8.47 -11.42
C GLU A 157 -13.68 -9.30 -10.17
N ALA A 158 -12.68 -9.52 -9.31
CA ALA A 158 -12.84 -10.32 -8.10
C ALA A 158 -13.82 -9.67 -7.11
N SER A 159 -13.76 -8.36 -6.91
CA SER A 159 -14.69 -7.66 -6.02
C SER A 159 -16.12 -7.69 -6.54
N LYS A 160 -16.33 -7.43 -7.83
CA LYS A 160 -17.65 -7.50 -8.46
C LYS A 160 -18.30 -8.88 -8.31
N ALA A 161 -17.52 -9.94 -8.43
CA ALA A 161 -18.03 -11.32 -8.32
C ALA A 161 -18.50 -11.71 -6.90
N VAL A 162 -18.11 -10.93 -5.88
CA VAL A 162 -18.54 -11.12 -4.49
C VAL A 162 -19.48 -10.01 -3.98
N GLY A 163 -19.94 -9.13 -4.88
CA GLY A 163 -20.89 -8.06 -4.54
C GLY A 163 -20.20 -6.80 -3.97
N GLY A 164 -18.89 -6.67 -4.13
CA GLY A 164 -18.11 -5.49 -3.79
C GLY A 164 -17.76 -4.62 -5.00
N PHE A 165 -16.84 -3.70 -4.80
CA PHE A 165 -16.29 -2.84 -5.84
C PHE A 165 -14.79 -2.65 -5.65
N GLY A 166 -14.06 -2.48 -6.75
CA GLY A 166 -12.62 -2.34 -6.72
C GLY A 166 -12.06 -1.73 -8.00
N GLY A 167 -10.76 -1.43 -7.97
CA GLY A 167 -10.02 -0.85 -9.08
C GLY A 167 -8.69 -0.27 -8.61
N GLY A 168 -8.05 0.51 -9.48
CA GLY A 168 -6.78 1.15 -9.15
C GLY A 168 -5.84 1.24 -10.34
N HIS A 169 -4.57 0.92 -10.10
CA HIS A 169 -3.52 0.89 -11.11
C HIS A 169 -2.91 -0.50 -11.24
N HIS A 170 -2.20 -0.76 -12.33
CA HIS A 170 -1.57 -2.06 -12.60
C HIS A 170 -0.70 -2.58 -11.43
N ALA A 171 0.03 -1.70 -10.74
CA ALA A 171 0.95 -2.09 -9.66
C ALA A 171 0.33 -1.97 -8.25
N ALA A 172 -0.76 -1.23 -8.08
CA ALA A 172 -1.37 -0.94 -6.80
C ALA A 172 -2.88 -0.71 -6.99
N ALA A 173 -3.69 -1.60 -6.46
CA ALA A 173 -5.13 -1.54 -6.56
C ALA A 173 -5.78 -1.90 -5.23
N GLY A 174 -7.07 -1.66 -5.11
CA GLY A 174 -7.83 -1.96 -3.90
C GLY A 174 -9.28 -2.28 -4.20
N ALA A 175 -9.95 -2.81 -3.19
CA ALA A 175 -11.38 -3.09 -3.24
C ALA A 175 -12.02 -2.92 -1.87
N THR A 176 -13.35 -2.81 -1.85
CA THR A 176 -14.17 -3.03 -0.66
C THR A 176 -15.12 -4.17 -0.97
N ILE A 177 -15.14 -5.18 -0.11
CA ILE A 177 -15.97 -6.37 -0.28
C ILE A 177 -16.81 -6.64 0.96
N PRO A 178 -17.97 -7.32 0.85
CA PRO A 178 -18.75 -7.75 1.99
C PRO A 178 -17.95 -8.70 2.90
N ALA A 179 -18.07 -8.54 4.21
CA ALA A 179 -17.45 -9.44 5.18
C ALA A 179 -17.93 -10.89 4.98
N GLY A 180 -17.00 -11.85 5.14
CA GLY A 180 -17.25 -13.27 4.92
C GLY A 180 -17.12 -13.74 3.46
N THR A 181 -16.75 -12.84 2.55
CA THR A 181 -16.53 -13.19 1.12
C THR A 181 -15.04 -13.28 0.74
N GLU A 182 -14.14 -13.10 1.70
CA GLU A 182 -12.68 -13.00 1.49
C GLU A 182 -12.11 -14.24 0.80
N GLN A 183 -12.54 -15.43 1.22
CA GLN A 183 -12.05 -16.68 0.64
C GLN A 183 -12.44 -16.81 -0.84
N LYS A 184 -13.70 -16.51 -1.16
CA LYS A 184 -14.17 -16.53 -2.53
C LYS A 184 -13.48 -15.47 -3.40
N PHE A 185 -13.23 -14.29 -2.83
CA PHE A 185 -12.47 -13.23 -3.49
C PHE A 185 -11.05 -13.71 -3.82
N LEU A 186 -10.34 -14.34 -2.85
CA LEU A 186 -8.99 -14.87 -3.04
C LEU A 186 -8.92 -15.92 -4.16
N GLU A 187 -9.87 -16.85 -4.21
CA GLU A 187 -9.95 -17.89 -5.24
C GLU A 187 -10.07 -17.28 -6.65
N ILE A 188 -10.94 -16.26 -6.79
CA ILE A 188 -11.14 -15.57 -8.06
C ILE A 188 -9.89 -14.75 -8.43
N ALA A 189 -9.34 -13.99 -7.48
CA ALA A 189 -8.14 -13.20 -7.70
C ALA A 189 -6.94 -14.08 -8.09
N ASN A 190 -6.74 -15.21 -7.41
CA ASN A 190 -5.69 -16.18 -7.72
C ASN A 190 -5.83 -16.75 -9.13
N ARG A 191 -7.05 -17.08 -9.55
CA ARG A 191 -7.32 -17.55 -10.90
C ARG A 191 -7.00 -16.49 -11.95
N ILE A 192 -7.45 -15.24 -11.76
CA ILE A 192 -7.22 -14.15 -12.71
C ILE A 192 -5.73 -13.85 -12.84
N VAL A 193 -5.00 -13.76 -11.72
CA VAL A 193 -3.54 -13.54 -11.74
C VAL A 193 -2.81 -14.64 -12.49
N ARG A 194 -3.20 -15.92 -12.28
CA ARG A 194 -2.64 -17.05 -13.01
C ARG A 194 -2.94 -16.98 -14.52
N GLU A 195 -4.14 -16.56 -14.91
CA GLU A 195 -4.52 -16.37 -16.31
C GLU A 195 -3.69 -15.26 -16.98
N GLN A 196 -3.47 -14.13 -16.29
CA GLN A 196 -2.69 -13.00 -16.80
C GLN A 196 -1.20 -13.32 -16.94
N LEU A 197 -0.60 -14.03 -15.97
CA LEU A 197 0.83 -14.34 -15.98
C LEU A 197 1.21 -15.60 -16.77
N GLY A 198 0.21 -16.42 -17.13
CA GLY A 198 0.44 -17.73 -17.72
C GLY A 198 1.00 -18.76 -16.72
N PRO A 199 1.22 -20.02 -17.12
CA PRO A 199 1.81 -21.01 -16.26
C PRO A 199 3.23 -20.57 -15.86
N SER A 200 3.52 -20.55 -14.54
CA SER A 200 4.87 -20.28 -14.04
C SER A 200 5.85 -21.26 -14.69
N SER A 201 6.77 -20.74 -15.49
CA SER A 201 7.96 -21.49 -15.89
C SER A 201 8.81 -21.70 -14.63
N ARG A 202 8.58 -22.79 -13.92
CA ARG A 202 9.47 -23.26 -12.86
C ARG A 202 10.63 -24.05 -13.48
#